data_b6306eec9cd613eebc213956850032d8
#
_entry.id   b6306eec9cd613eebc213956850032d8
#
_cell.length_a   1.000
_cell.length_b   1.000
_cell.length_c   1.000
_cell.angle_alpha   90.00
_cell.angle_beta   90.00
_cell.angle_gamma   90.00
#
_symmetry.space_group_name_H-M   'P 1'
#
loop_
_entity.id
_entity.type
_entity.pdbx_description
1 polymer ?
#
loop_
_entity_poly.entity_id
_entity_poly.type
_entity_poly.pdbx_seq_one_letter_code
_entity_poly.pdbx_strand_id
1 'polypeptide(L)'
;MHMTEEQFNIIKAQLKKLVSIPDGFYAKKFAGIDIDAIKDQSDFEQLPFTDKGDLREAYPLGIAAVPPEQIVRIHSSSGTTGTPVIIPYTKKDVEDWAIQFARCYEFAGVTKEDRVHITPGYGLWTAGIGFQLGCELLGAMAIPMGPGNTDKQLKMMQDLESTVLCATSSYALRLAEEIAKRGIGDQIKLRKGIIGSERWGEKMRRRIANELGVELYDI
;
A
#
# COMPACT_ATOMS: atom_id res chain seq x y z
N MET A 1 -6.76 -22.69 -0.41
CA MET A 1 -7.62 -22.10 -1.49
C MET A 1 -6.94 -22.49 -2.79
N HIS A 2 -7.63 -23.15 -3.70
CA HIS A 2 -7.04 -23.52 -4.99
C HIS A 2 -7.25 -22.40 -5.99
N MET A 3 -6.25 -22.16 -6.85
CA MET A 3 -6.37 -21.25 -7.98
C MET A 3 -7.44 -21.76 -8.96
N THR A 4 -8.19 -20.85 -9.56
CA THR A 4 -9.04 -21.20 -10.70
C THR A 4 -8.17 -21.43 -11.94
N GLU A 5 -8.70 -22.14 -12.92
CA GLU A 5 -8.00 -22.36 -14.20
C GLU A 5 -7.65 -21.03 -14.89
N GLU A 6 -8.53 -20.05 -14.83
CA GLU A 6 -8.29 -18.71 -15.38
C GLU A 6 -7.11 -18.02 -14.67
N GLN A 7 -7.08 -18.02 -13.33
CA GLN A 7 -5.97 -17.46 -12.56
C GLN A 7 -4.66 -18.13 -12.89
N PHE A 8 -4.67 -19.47 -12.99
CA PHE A 8 -3.48 -20.24 -13.33
C PHE A 8 -2.94 -19.88 -14.73
N ASN A 9 -3.84 -19.77 -15.72
CA ASN A 9 -3.46 -19.40 -17.09
C ASN A 9 -2.87 -17.98 -17.16
N ILE A 10 -3.42 -17.01 -16.40
CA ILE A 10 -2.89 -15.65 -16.32
C ILE A 10 -1.48 -15.66 -15.73
N ILE A 11 -1.27 -16.36 -14.61
CA ILE A 11 0.05 -16.45 -13.96
C ILE A 11 1.07 -17.12 -14.89
N LYS A 12 0.69 -18.21 -15.54
CA LYS A 12 1.56 -18.91 -16.49
C LYS A 12 1.97 -18.02 -17.67
N ALA A 13 1.04 -17.24 -18.21
CA ALA A 13 1.34 -16.28 -19.27
C ALA A 13 2.31 -15.19 -18.81
N GLN A 14 2.16 -14.69 -17.58
CA GLN A 14 3.09 -13.74 -16.98
C GLN A 14 4.48 -14.34 -16.79
N LEU A 15 4.59 -15.57 -16.28
CA LEU A 15 5.87 -16.27 -16.14
C LEU A 15 6.59 -16.40 -17.48
N LYS A 16 5.89 -16.85 -18.53
CA LYS A 16 6.46 -16.94 -19.88
C LYS A 16 7.02 -15.60 -20.36
N LYS A 17 6.27 -14.52 -20.16
CA LYS A 17 6.73 -13.17 -20.49
C LYS A 17 8.01 -12.81 -19.71
N LEU A 18 8.05 -13.07 -18.41
CA LEU A 18 9.18 -12.72 -17.55
C LEU A 18 10.46 -13.48 -17.90
N VAL A 19 10.35 -14.78 -18.18
CA VAL A 19 11.52 -15.62 -18.55
C VAL A 19 11.98 -15.35 -19.99
N SER A 20 11.16 -14.78 -20.85
CA SER A 20 11.54 -14.42 -22.22
C SER A 20 12.37 -13.13 -22.32
N ILE A 21 12.52 -12.37 -21.24
CA ILE A 21 13.31 -11.14 -21.22
C ILE A 21 14.80 -11.49 -21.20
N PRO A 22 15.59 -11.18 -22.24
CA PRO A 22 17.00 -11.50 -22.28
C PRO A 22 17.73 -10.86 -21.07
N ASP A 23 18.57 -11.65 -20.40
CA ASP A 23 19.31 -11.23 -19.19
C ASP A 23 18.44 -10.73 -18.02
N GLY A 24 17.12 -10.88 -18.12
CA GLY A 24 16.16 -10.47 -17.10
C GLY A 24 16.34 -11.23 -15.79
N PHE A 25 15.90 -10.62 -14.70
CA PHE A 25 15.98 -11.22 -13.35
C PHE A 25 15.36 -12.62 -13.31
N TYR A 26 14.12 -12.77 -13.81
CA TYR A 26 13.43 -14.07 -13.79
C TYR A 26 13.94 -15.04 -14.85
N ALA A 27 14.49 -14.57 -15.98
CA ALA A 27 15.16 -15.45 -16.93
C ALA A 27 16.37 -16.15 -16.29
N LYS A 28 17.12 -15.43 -15.48
CA LYS A 28 18.25 -16.00 -14.70
C LYS A 28 17.78 -16.89 -13.57
N LYS A 29 16.80 -16.40 -12.78
CA LYS A 29 16.31 -17.12 -11.59
C LYS A 29 15.63 -18.45 -11.95
N PHE A 30 14.95 -18.53 -13.06
CA PHE A 30 14.26 -19.71 -13.54
C PHE A 30 15.02 -20.43 -14.68
N ALA A 31 16.34 -20.18 -14.80
CA ALA A 31 17.16 -20.89 -15.76
C ALA A 31 17.06 -22.41 -15.61
N GLY A 32 16.75 -23.11 -16.71
CA GLY A 32 16.56 -24.57 -16.72
C GLY A 32 15.16 -25.03 -16.32
N ILE A 33 14.25 -24.14 -15.97
CA ILE A 33 12.84 -24.48 -15.67
C ILE A 33 12.01 -24.31 -16.93
N ASP A 34 11.34 -25.38 -17.37
CA ASP A 34 10.39 -25.33 -18.48
C ASP A 34 9.01 -24.84 -17.96
N ILE A 35 8.69 -23.58 -18.23
CA ILE A 35 7.41 -22.99 -17.84
C ILE A 35 6.22 -23.68 -18.54
N ASP A 36 6.41 -24.24 -19.72
CA ASP A 36 5.35 -24.97 -20.41
C ASP A 36 5.00 -26.29 -19.72
N ALA A 37 5.95 -26.91 -19.05
CA ALA A 37 5.75 -28.14 -18.29
C ALA A 37 4.91 -27.95 -17.02
N ILE A 38 4.73 -26.70 -16.52
CA ILE A 38 3.89 -26.40 -15.35
C ILE A 38 2.42 -26.59 -15.75
N LYS A 39 1.74 -27.57 -15.18
CA LYS A 39 0.38 -27.99 -15.54
C LYS A 39 -0.68 -27.58 -14.52
N ASP A 40 -0.28 -27.48 -13.25
CA ASP A 40 -1.19 -27.22 -12.15
C ASP A 40 -0.53 -26.41 -11.01
N GLN A 41 -1.30 -26.19 -9.96
CA GLN A 41 -0.82 -25.44 -8.79
C GLN A 41 0.35 -26.14 -8.08
N SER A 42 0.40 -27.45 -8.06
CA SER A 42 1.47 -28.21 -7.40
C SER A 42 2.81 -28.02 -8.11
N ASP A 43 2.79 -28.00 -9.45
CA ASP A 43 3.99 -27.69 -10.25
C ASP A 43 4.43 -26.25 -10.03
N PHE A 44 3.46 -25.31 -9.98
CA PHE A 44 3.74 -23.89 -9.70
C PHE A 44 4.40 -23.68 -8.33
N GLU A 45 3.97 -24.43 -7.31
CA GLU A 45 4.52 -24.35 -5.95
C GLU A 45 5.97 -24.86 -5.82
N GLN A 46 6.50 -25.52 -6.86
CA GLN A 46 7.91 -25.95 -6.93
C GLN A 46 8.84 -24.82 -7.44
N LEU A 47 8.30 -23.72 -7.94
CA LEU A 47 9.13 -22.61 -8.41
C LEU A 47 9.90 -21.97 -7.24
N PRO A 48 11.15 -21.53 -7.47
CA PRO A 48 11.93 -20.82 -6.46
C PRO A 48 11.23 -19.53 -6.01
N PHE A 49 11.17 -19.31 -4.71
CA PHE A 49 10.67 -18.03 -4.17
C PHE A 49 11.61 -16.87 -4.51
N THR A 50 11.04 -15.70 -4.65
CA THR A 50 11.77 -14.44 -4.68
C THR A 50 11.71 -13.82 -3.30
N ASP A 51 12.85 -13.59 -2.69
CA ASP A 51 12.94 -12.99 -1.36
C ASP A 51 13.52 -11.57 -1.40
N LYS A 52 13.63 -10.95 -0.22
CA LYS A 52 14.15 -9.60 -0.11
C LYS A 52 15.65 -9.49 -0.45
N GLY A 53 16.41 -10.56 -0.33
CA GLY A 53 17.81 -10.65 -0.74
C GLY A 53 17.92 -10.51 -2.26
N ASP A 54 17.16 -11.34 -2.99
CA ASP A 54 17.06 -11.28 -4.45
C ASP A 54 16.72 -9.86 -4.96
N LEU A 55 15.75 -9.21 -4.31
CA LEU A 55 15.33 -7.85 -4.71
C LEU A 55 16.41 -6.79 -4.45
N ARG A 56 17.26 -6.99 -3.42
CA ARG A 56 18.40 -6.13 -3.15
C ARG A 56 19.55 -6.35 -4.13
N GLU A 57 19.79 -7.59 -4.53
CA GLU A 57 20.79 -7.92 -5.56
C GLU A 57 20.38 -7.34 -6.93
N ALA A 58 19.10 -7.22 -7.20
CA ALA A 58 18.57 -6.58 -8.40
C ALA A 58 18.61 -5.03 -8.36
N TYR A 59 19.18 -4.42 -7.33
CA TYR A 59 19.27 -2.95 -7.23
C TYR A 59 20.12 -2.35 -8.38
N PRO A 60 19.77 -1.19 -8.96
CA PRO A 60 18.58 -0.39 -8.63
C PRO A 60 17.30 -0.82 -9.39
N LEU A 61 17.39 -1.26 -10.64
CA LEU A 61 16.25 -1.55 -11.52
C LEU A 61 16.33 -2.93 -12.17
N GLY A 62 17.20 -3.81 -11.70
CA GLY A 62 17.40 -5.12 -12.29
C GLY A 62 16.19 -6.04 -12.29
N ILE A 63 15.20 -5.77 -11.43
CA ILE A 63 13.92 -6.49 -11.42
C ILE A 63 12.94 -6.02 -12.52
N ALA A 64 13.22 -4.89 -13.19
CA ALA A 64 12.32 -4.35 -14.20
C ALA A 64 12.11 -5.34 -15.35
N ALA A 65 10.85 -5.54 -15.72
CA ALA A 65 10.43 -6.41 -16.81
C ALA A 65 10.04 -5.60 -18.08
N VAL A 66 10.41 -4.32 -18.11
CA VAL A 66 10.15 -3.38 -19.21
C VAL A 66 11.36 -2.48 -19.40
N PRO A 67 11.53 -1.87 -20.58
CA PRO A 67 12.56 -0.85 -20.81
C PRO A 67 12.38 0.38 -19.90
N PRO A 68 13.47 1.08 -19.53
CA PRO A 68 13.41 2.21 -18.60
C PRO A 68 12.43 3.32 -18.97
N GLU A 69 12.24 3.59 -20.27
CA GLU A 69 11.32 4.60 -20.77
C GLU A 69 9.83 4.30 -20.52
N GLN A 70 9.49 3.08 -20.13
CA GLN A 70 8.15 2.69 -19.72
C GLN A 70 7.93 2.81 -18.20
N ILE A 71 8.98 3.07 -17.45
CA ILE A 71 8.91 3.25 -15.99
C ILE A 71 8.53 4.71 -15.71
N VAL A 72 7.35 4.93 -15.14
CA VAL A 72 6.82 6.28 -14.84
C VAL A 72 6.95 6.64 -13.37
N ARG A 73 7.24 5.66 -12.51
CA ARG A 73 7.35 5.86 -11.05
C ARG A 73 8.24 4.78 -10.45
N ILE A 74 8.89 5.13 -9.35
CA ILE A 74 9.53 4.17 -8.44
C ILE A 74 9.03 4.37 -7.02
N HIS A 75 9.01 3.29 -6.26
CA HIS A 75 8.92 3.31 -4.82
C HIS A 75 10.06 2.50 -4.20
N SER A 76 10.38 2.77 -2.95
CA SER A 76 11.41 2.00 -2.26
C SER A 76 11.05 1.70 -0.82
N SER A 77 11.64 0.62 -0.30
CA SER A 77 11.68 0.39 1.14
C SER A 77 12.57 1.42 1.83
N SER A 78 12.41 1.60 3.14
CA SER A 78 13.20 2.57 3.95
C SER A 78 14.71 2.35 3.92
N GLY A 79 15.19 1.15 3.55
CA GLY A 79 16.62 0.85 3.51
C GLY A 79 17.33 0.81 4.87
N THR A 80 16.61 0.81 5.99
CA THR A 80 17.19 0.83 7.35
C THR A 80 18.14 -0.33 7.65
N THR A 81 18.04 -1.43 6.92
CA THR A 81 18.85 -2.63 7.09
C THR A 81 19.84 -2.89 5.94
N GLY A 82 20.20 -1.85 5.18
CA GLY A 82 21.12 -1.95 4.04
C GLY A 82 20.54 -1.37 2.74
N THR A 83 20.95 -1.91 1.57
CA THR A 83 20.46 -1.47 0.27
C THR A 83 18.92 -1.50 0.22
N PRO A 84 18.25 -0.41 -0.17
CA PRO A 84 16.81 -0.38 -0.29
C PRO A 84 16.34 -1.30 -1.42
N VAL A 85 15.12 -1.81 -1.31
CA VAL A 85 14.43 -2.45 -2.44
C VAL A 85 13.75 -1.35 -3.24
N ILE A 86 14.01 -1.30 -4.55
CA ILE A 86 13.32 -0.39 -5.47
C ILE A 86 12.34 -1.18 -6.31
N ILE A 87 11.12 -0.69 -6.37
CA ILE A 87 10.04 -1.26 -7.19
C ILE A 87 9.67 -0.26 -8.27
N PRO A 88 9.98 -0.57 -9.55
CA PRO A 88 9.57 0.25 -10.68
C PRO A 88 8.10 -0.03 -11.06
N TYR A 89 7.41 1.01 -11.50
CA TYR A 89 6.02 0.95 -11.94
C TYR A 89 5.88 1.52 -13.35
N THR A 90 5.18 0.80 -14.20
CA THR A 90 4.65 1.34 -15.46
C THR A 90 3.39 2.18 -15.19
N LYS A 91 2.88 2.86 -16.22
CA LYS A 91 1.60 3.57 -16.11
C LYS A 91 0.47 2.62 -15.70
N LYS A 92 0.43 1.43 -16.29
CA LYS A 92 -0.58 0.41 -15.96
C LYS A 92 -0.46 -0.06 -14.51
N ASP A 93 0.75 -0.28 -14.01
CA ASP A 93 0.95 -0.68 -12.61
C ASP A 93 0.45 0.39 -11.64
N VAL A 94 0.66 1.68 -11.97
CA VAL A 94 0.14 2.80 -11.16
C VAL A 94 -1.39 2.83 -11.15
N GLU A 95 -2.03 2.59 -12.29
CA GLU A 95 -3.49 2.51 -12.41
C GLU A 95 -4.04 1.32 -11.60
N ASP A 96 -3.45 0.15 -11.73
CA ASP A 96 -3.85 -1.06 -10.99
C ASP A 96 -3.67 -0.89 -9.48
N TRP A 97 -2.59 -0.22 -9.09
CA TRP A 97 -2.34 0.08 -7.69
C TRP A 97 -3.38 1.04 -7.10
N ALA A 98 -3.76 2.09 -7.83
CA ALA A 98 -4.84 2.99 -7.41
C ALA A 98 -6.17 2.22 -7.21
N ILE A 99 -6.47 1.26 -8.10
CA ILE A 99 -7.66 0.39 -7.97
C ILE A 99 -7.60 -0.44 -6.68
N GLN A 100 -6.43 -0.98 -6.30
CA GLN A 100 -6.32 -1.76 -5.06
C GLN A 100 -6.60 -0.88 -3.82
N PHE A 101 -6.08 0.34 -3.77
CA PHE A 101 -6.38 1.27 -2.68
C PHE A 101 -7.85 1.68 -2.65
N ALA A 102 -8.46 1.94 -3.81
CA ALA A 102 -9.91 2.21 -3.89
C ALA A 102 -10.74 1.04 -3.33
N ARG A 103 -10.39 -0.19 -3.67
CA ARG A 103 -11.04 -1.40 -3.11
C ARG A 103 -10.87 -1.52 -1.59
N CYS A 104 -9.70 -1.16 -1.04
CA CYS A 104 -9.50 -1.11 0.41
C CYS A 104 -10.45 -0.11 1.07
N TYR A 105 -10.64 1.06 0.47
CA TYR A 105 -11.61 2.05 0.93
C TYR A 105 -13.05 1.54 0.85
N GLU A 106 -13.44 0.95 -0.28
CA GLU A 106 -14.77 0.34 -0.46
C GLU A 106 -15.02 -0.76 0.58
N PHE A 107 -14.04 -1.63 0.81
CA PHE A 107 -14.12 -2.68 1.84
C PHE A 107 -14.32 -2.09 3.25
N ALA A 108 -13.67 -0.96 3.55
CA ALA A 108 -13.88 -0.23 4.80
C ALA A 108 -15.19 0.58 4.82
N GLY A 109 -16.01 0.53 3.76
CA GLY A 109 -17.24 1.27 3.65
C GLY A 109 -17.05 2.79 3.55
N VAL A 110 -15.93 3.23 2.97
CA VAL A 110 -15.68 4.62 2.59
C VAL A 110 -16.41 4.89 1.28
N THR A 111 -17.00 6.06 1.16
CA THR A 111 -17.80 6.47 -0.01
C THR A 111 -17.31 7.82 -0.55
N LYS A 112 -17.83 8.23 -1.70
CA LYS A 112 -17.55 9.54 -2.30
C LYS A 112 -17.95 10.75 -1.42
N GLU A 113 -18.74 10.53 -0.39
CA GLU A 113 -19.16 11.57 0.56
C GLU A 113 -18.12 11.81 1.66
N ASP A 114 -17.12 10.95 1.75
CA ASP A 114 -16.10 11.02 2.78
C ASP A 114 -14.99 12.02 2.48
N ARG A 115 -14.39 12.49 3.56
CA ARG A 115 -13.24 13.39 3.58
C ARG A 115 -12.10 12.68 4.27
N VAL A 116 -11.14 12.22 3.46
CA VAL A 116 -10.08 11.31 3.89
C VAL A 116 -8.83 12.08 4.26
N HIS A 117 -8.52 12.12 5.54
CA HIS A 117 -7.35 12.78 6.11
C HIS A 117 -6.14 11.84 6.04
N ILE A 118 -5.18 12.15 5.18
CA ILE A 118 -4.05 11.28 4.85
C ILE A 118 -2.79 11.80 5.53
N THR A 119 -2.32 11.11 6.58
CA THR A 119 -1.14 11.51 7.35
C THR A 119 0.15 10.78 7.00
N PRO A 120 0.15 9.59 6.35
CA PRO A 120 1.39 8.93 5.96
C PRO A 120 2.24 9.75 4.99
N GLY A 121 3.56 9.50 5.03
CA GLY A 121 4.53 10.22 4.20
C GLY A 121 4.34 10.00 2.71
N TYR A 122 4.67 11.05 1.97
CA TYR A 122 4.80 11.04 0.51
C TYR A 122 6.28 10.84 0.12
N GLY A 123 6.57 10.68 -1.15
CA GLY A 123 7.91 10.46 -1.67
C GLY A 123 8.14 9.01 -2.08
N LEU A 124 9.31 8.43 -1.77
CA LEU A 124 9.64 7.07 -2.18
C LEU A 124 8.79 5.99 -1.47
N TRP A 125 8.24 6.30 -0.32
CA TRP A 125 7.35 5.38 0.38
C TRP A 125 5.95 5.37 -0.24
N THR A 126 5.31 4.20 -0.23
CA THR A 126 4.06 3.96 -0.99
C THR A 126 2.81 4.56 -0.37
N ALA A 127 2.76 4.70 0.96
CA ALA A 127 1.49 4.87 1.65
C ALA A 127 0.75 6.18 1.31
N GLY A 128 1.39 7.35 1.46
CA GLY A 128 0.71 8.63 1.25
C GLY A 128 0.05 8.75 -0.12
N ILE A 129 0.83 8.50 -1.18
CA ILE A 129 0.33 8.61 -2.55
C ILE A 129 -0.65 7.49 -2.92
N GLY A 130 -0.50 6.29 -2.35
CA GLY A 130 -1.45 5.19 -2.56
C GLY A 130 -2.82 5.52 -2.00
N PHE A 131 -2.87 6.00 -0.78
CA PHE A 131 -4.11 6.48 -0.15
C PHE A 131 -4.77 7.61 -0.97
N GLN A 132 -3.98 8.58 -1.43
CA GLN A 132 -4.52 9.68 -2.23
C GLN A 132 -5.12 9.19 -3.55
N LEU A 133 -4.37 8.42 -4.33
CA LEU A 133 -4.84 7.93 -5.64
C LEU A 133 -6.09 7.05 -5.52
N GLY A 134 -6.13 6.16 -4.52
CA GLY A 134 -7.31 5.35 -4.26
C GLY A 134 -8.52 6.18 -3.84
N CYS A 135 -8.31 7.19 -3.01
CA CYS A 135 -9.35 8.12 -2.57
C CYS A 135 -9.94 8.92 -3.75
N GLU A 136 -9.07 9.48 -4.60
CA GLU A 136 -9.47 10.23 -5.80
C GLU A 136 -10.21 9.33 -6.80
N LEU A 137 -9.74 8.08 -6.98
CA LEU A 137 -10.41 7.10 -7.86
C LEU A 137 -11.79 6.71 -7.35
N LEU A 138 -11.97 6.59 -6.03
CA LEU A 138 -13.26 6.36 -5.39
C LEU A 138 -14.20 7.57 -5.53
N GLY A 139 -13.65 8.77 -5.78
CA GLY A 139 -14.39 10.02 -5.86
C GLY A 139 -14.60 10.70 -4.50
N ALA A 140 -13.92 10.27 -3.44
CA ALA A 140 -13.92 10.90 -2.13
C ALA A 140 -12.94 12.11 -2.09
N MET A 141 -13.12 12.99 -1.10
CA MET A 141 -12.22 14.12 -0.94
C MET A 141 -10.92 13.71 -0.25
N ALA A 142 -9.80 13.76 -0.97
CA ALA A 142 -8.48 13.54 -0.39
C ALA A 142 -7.97 14.81 0.30
N ILE A 143 -7.50 14.68 1.55
CA ILE A 143 -6.83 15.75 2.32
C ILE A 143 -5.37 15.28 2.55
N PRO A 144 -4.44 15.59 1.62
CA PRO A 144 -3.10 15.03 1.58
C PRO A 144 -2.13 15.77 2.51
N MET A 145 -2.28 15.60 3.80
CA MET A 145 -1.51 16.32 4.82
C MET A 145 -0.05 15.91 4.92
N GLY A 146 0.22 14.60 4.73
CA GLY A 146 1.53 14.04 5.03
C GLY A 146 1.85 14.02 6.54
N PRO A 147 3.07 13.64 6.94
CA PRO A 147 3.43 13.45 8.35
C PRO A 147 3.74 14.76 9.08
N GLY A 148 3.62 14.73 10.40
CA GLY A 148 4.04 15.78 11.29
C GLY A 148 3.06 16.96 11.44
N ASN A 149 3.50 18.02 12.10
CA ASN A 149 2.73 19.22 12.39
C ASN A 149 1.33 18.94 12.96
N THR A 150 1.27 18.33 14.13
CA THR A 150 0.04 17.91 14.79
C THR A 150 -0.99 19.04 14.94
N ASP A 151 -0.55 20.27 15.20
CA ASP A 151 -1.46 21.43 15.32
C ASP A 151 -2.20 21.70 14.01
N LYS A 152 -1.48 21.66 12.89
CA LYS A 152 -2.07 21.84 11.56
C LYS A 152 -2.96 20.65 11.19
N GLN A 153 -2.58 19.42 11.57
CA GLN A 153 -3.41 18.23 11.36
C GLN A 153 -4.78 18.41 12.03
N LEU A 154 -4.79 18.73 13.32
CA LEU A 154 -6.02 18.89 14.08
C LEU A 154 -6.86 20.04 13.56
N LYS A 155 -6.24 21.18 13.25
CA LYS A 155 -6.95 22.32 12.66
C LYS A 155 -7.62 21.94 11.33
N MET A 156 -6.90 21.30 10.39
CA MET A 156 -7.47 20.87 9.11
C MET A 156 -8.55 19.81 9.28
N MET A 157 -8.39 18.93 10.28
CA MET A 157 -9.37 17.90 10.60
C MET A 157 -10.70 18.52 11.06
N GLN A 158 -10.64 19.61 11.84
CA GLN A 158 -11.81 20.38 12.27
C GLN A 158 -12.40 21.18 11.11
N ASP A 159 -11.59 22.03 10.45
CA ASP A 159 -12.04 22.97 9.41
C ASP A 159 -12.65 22.25 8.20
N LEU A 160 -12.10 21.10 7.83
CA LEU A 160 -12.55 20.27 6.71
C LEU A 160 -13.48 19.12 7.14
N GLU A 161 -13.79 19.02 8.44
CA GLU A 161 -14.66 17.97 9.00
C GLU A 161 -14.29 16.58 8.48
N SER A 162 -13.03 16.20 8.61
CA SER A 162 -12.51 14.90 8.14
C SER A 162 -13.30 13.74 8.73
N THR A 163 -13.71 12.77 7.90
CA THR A 163 -14.53 11.63 8.32
C THR A 163 -13.75 10.31 8.38
N VAL A 164 -12.63 10.23 7.66
CA VAL A 164 -11.75 9.06 7.62
C VAL A 164 -10.32 9.49 7.90
N LEU A 165 -9.63 8.75 8.76
CA LEU A 165 -8.20 8.95 9.06
C LEU A 165 -7.37 7.82 8.47
N CYS A 166 -6.39 8.13 7.63
CA CYS A 166 -5.32 7.23 7.23
C CYS A 166 -4.06 7.58 8.03
N ALA A 167 -3.53 6.65 8.81
CA ALA A 167 -2.38 6.90 9.68
C ALA A 167 -1.60 5.62 10.01
N THR A 168 -0.38 5.78 10.53
CA THR A 168 0.27 4.71 11.30
C THR A 168 -0.38 4.59 12.68
N SER A 169 -0.29 3.43 13.31
CA SER A 169 -0.92 3.20 14.61
C SER A 169 -0.40 4.11 15.71
N SER A 170 0.91 4.35 15.74
CA SER A 170 1.54 5.27 16.70
C SER A 170 1.07 6.71 16.51
N TYR A 171 0.89 7.16 15.26
CA TYR A 171 0.44 8.51 15.00
C TYR A 171 -1.07 8.70 15.25
N ALA A 172 -1.88 7.70 14.94
CA ALA A 172 -3.30 7.70 15.29
C ALA A 172 -3.51 7.83 16.81
N LEU A 173 -2.72 7.07 17.60
CA LEU A 173 -2.75 7.18 19.05
C LEU A 173 -2.33 8.58 19.53
N ARG A 174 -1.28 9.15 18.97
CA ARG A 174 -0.85 10.51 19.30
C ARG A 174 -1.93 11.55 18.99
N LEU A 175 -2.61 11.44 17.87
CA LEU A 175 -3.74 12.31 17.52
C LEU A 175 -4.87 12.18 18.53
N ALA A 176 -5.22 10.96 18.93
CA ALA A 176 -6.23 10.69 19.96
C ALA A 176 -5.88 11.38 21.29
N GLU A 177 -4.64 11.22 21.76
CA GLU A 177 -4.15 11.87 22.99
C GLU A 177 -4.19 13.40 22.92
N GLU A 178 -3.80 13.99 21.79
CA GLU A 178 -3.81 15.43 21.61
C GLU A 178 -5.26 16.01 21.51
N ILE A 179 -6.17 15.27 20.87
CA ILE A 179 -7.60 15.62 20.80
C ILE A 179 -8.20 15.63 22.21
N ALA A 180 -7.96 14.58 23.00
CA ALA A 180 -8.43 14.50 24.37
C ALA A 180 -7.85 15.60 25.28
N LYS A 181 -6.52 15.83 25.20
CA LYS A 181 -5.81 16.88 25.96
C LYS A 181 -6.35 18.28 25.68
N ARG A 182 -6.78 18.55 24.45
CA ARG A 182 -7.30 19.85 24.03
C ARG A 182 -8.81 19.99 24.26
N GLY A 183 -9.50 18.92 24.60
CA GLY A 183 -10.95 18.91 24.80
C GLY A 183 -11.74 19.22 23.52
N ILE A 184 -11.22 18.84 22.35
CA ILE A 184 -11.83 19.15 21.05
C ILE A 184 -12.56 17.95 20.42
N GLY A 185 -12.81 16.88 21.17
CA GLY A 185 -13.42 15.65 20.66
C GLY A 185 -14.74 15.89 19.91
N ASP A 186 -15.61 16.73 20.44
CA ASP A 186 -16.92 17.08 19.83
C ASP A 186 -16.80 17.78 18.47
N GLN A 187 -15.63 18.37 18.20
CA GLN A 187 -15.35 19.08 16.95
C GLN A 187 -14.73 18.17 15.88
N ILE A 188 -14.36 16.92 16.24
CA ILE A 188 -13.79 15.93 15.34
C ILE A 188 -14.91 15.05 14.79
N LYS A 189 -14.97 14.88 13.48
CA LYS A 189 -16.02 14.16 12.77
C LYS A 189 -15.56 12.79 12.22
N LEU A 190 -14.41 12.31 12.69
CA LEU A 190 -13.89 10.99 12.29
C LEU A 190 -14.89 9.89 12.66
N ARG A 191 -15.11 8.96 11.73
CA ARG A 191 -15.93 7.77 11.92
C ARG A 191 -15.20 6.48 11.58
N LYS A 192 -14.13 6.57 10.77
CA LYS A 192 -13.29 5.44 10.37
C LYS A 192 -11.81 5.77 10.48
N GLY A 193 -11.02 4.74 10.82
CA GLY A 193 -9.57 4.78 10.77
C GLY A 193 -9.04 3.63 9.90
N ILE A 194 -8.22 3.95 8.89
CA ILE A 194 -7.51 2.98 8.07
C ILE A 194 -6.04 3.05 8.48
N ILE A 195 -5.62 2.07 9.27
CA ILE A 195 -4.37 2.11 10.04
C ILE A 195 -3.44 0.98 9.56
N GLY A 196 -2.17 1.30 9.35
CA GLY A 196 -1.21 0.30 8.91
C GLY A 196 0.24 0.67 9.10
N SER A 197 1.12 -0.07 8.43
CA SER A 197 2.59 0.13 8.38
C SER A 197 3.36 -0.14 9.67
N GLU A 198 2.71 -0.36 10.78
CA GLU A 198 3.33 -0.69 12.07
C GLU A 198 2.62 -1.90 12.69
N ARG A 199 3.38 -2.71 13.43
CA ARG A 199 2.76 -3.75 14.26
C ARG A 199 2.08 -3.11 15.47
N TRP A 200 0.84 -3.45 15.70
CA TRP A 200 0.06 -2.98 16.83
C TRP A 200 -0.80 -4.10 17.39
N GLY A 201 -0.90 -4.12 18.71
CA GLY A 201 -1.66 -5.15 19.43
C GLY A 201 -3.09 -4.72 19.69
N GLU A 202 -3.92 -5.68 20.06
CA GLU A 202 -5.34 -5.50 20.35
C GLU A 202 -5.61 -4.40 21.40
N LYS A 203 -4.73 -4.26 22.38
CA LYS A 203 -4.86 -3.21 23.41
C LYS A 203 -4.77 -1.80 22.81
N MET A 204 -3.80 -1.59 21.88
CA MET A 204 -3.65 -0.31 21.20
C MET A 204 -4.81 -0.06 20.23
N ARG A 205 -5.26 -1.10 19.52
CA ARG A 205 -6.41 -1.04 18.63
C ARG A 205 -7.65 -0.54 19.35
N ARG A 206 -8.01 -1.19 20.47
CA ARG A 206 -9.17 -0.78 21.28
C ARG A 206 -9.03 0.63 21.82
N ARG A 207 -7.82 1.01 22.23
CA ARG A 207 -7.57 2.36 22.73
C ARG A 207 -7.83 3.42 21.67
N ILE A 208 -7.25 3.25 20.48
CA ILE A 208 -7.44 4.18 19.36
C ILE A 208 -8.91 4.25 18.94
N ALA A 209 -9.59 3.10 18.82
CA ALA A 209 -11.00 3.05 18.47
C ALA A 209 -11.87 3.83 19.46
N ASN A 210 -11.64 3.64 20.75
CA ASN A 210 -12.43 4.28 21.80
C ASN A 210 -12.12 5.78 21.92
N GLU A 211 -10.85 6.17 21.90
CA GLU A 211 -10.44 7.57 22.08
C GLU A 211 -10.80 8.45 20.87
N LEU A 212 -10.76 7.91 19.66
CA LEU A 212 -11.18 8.63 18.44
C LEU A 212 -12.66 8.42 18.09
N GLY A 213 -13.34 7.46 18.71
CA GLY A 213 -14.72 7.12 18.37
C GLY A 213 -14.88 6.54 16.96
N VAL A 214 -13.89 5.76 16.46
CA VAL A 214 -13.83 5.29 15.09
C VAL A 214 -13.89 3.77 14.97
N GLU A 215 -14.44 3.29 13.87
CA GLU A 215 -14.27 1.92 13.40
C GLU A 215 -12.89 1.79 12.72
N LEU A 216 -12.12 0.73 13.06
CA LEU A 216 -10.74 0.57 12.60
C LEU A 216 -10.60 -0.58 11.61
N TYR A 217 -9.85 -0.31 10.55
CA TYR A 217 -9.45 -1.26 9.50
C TYR A 217 -7.92 -1.29 9.38
N ASP A 218 -7.37 -2.48 9.20
CA ASP A 218 -5.95 -2.68 8.90
C ASP A 218 -5.70 -2.64 7.39
N ILE A 219 -4.55 -2.07 6.97
CA ILE A 219 -4.10 -2.02 5.60
C ILE A 219 -2.62 -2.36 5.49
#